data_7887d89e4ff01094b3172b3db301e835
#
_entry.id   7887d89e4ff01094b3172b3db301e835
#
_cell.length_a   1.000
_cell.length_b   1.000
_cell.length_c   1.000
_cell.angle_alpha   90.00
_cell.angle_beta   90.00
_cell.angle_gamma   90.00
#
_symmetry.space_group_name_H-M   'P 1'
#
loop_
_entity.id
_entity.type
_entity.pdbx_description
1 polymer ?
#
loop_
_entity_poly.entity_id
_entity_poly.type
_entity_poly.pdbx_seq_one_letter_code
_entity_poly.pdbx_strand_id
1 'polypeptide(L)'
;RECGLENITLNGITVRKCLECGVVMPKIRNIEGLHDCITAFLVKKEERLAPAEIIFLRKSLGWSSSDLARNLQIDKTQVSKWEHGRVEMSKSNELLFREIIARGKKIMDYHREDAARKAASAFRLFMEMDQDREWKLAA
;
A
#
# COMPACT_ATOMS: atom_id res chain seq x y z
N ARG A 1 -9.94 -5.27 -5.78
CA ARG A 1 -8.67 -5.66 -6.44
C ARG A 1 -8.03 -4.54 -7.25
N GLU A 2 -8.67 -3.39 -7.33
CA GLU A 2 -8.22 -2.27 -8.16
C GLU A 2 -6.81 -1.75 -7.77
N CYS A 3 -6.43 -1.87 -6.50
CA CYS A 3 -5.10 -1.46 -6.03
C CYS A 3 -4.11 -2.63 -5.86
N GLY A 4 -4.50 -3.86 -6.19
CA GLY A 4 -3.66 -5.05 -6.03
C GLY A 4 -3.49 -5.55 -4.60
N LEU A 5 -4.25 -5.01 -3.65
CA LEU A 5 -4.23 -5.40 -2.24
C LEU A 5 -5.52 -6.14 -1.89
N GLU A 6 -5.40 -7.43 -1.60
CA GLU A 6 -6.56 -8.28 -1.28
C GLU A 6 -7.06 -8.10 0.16
N ASN A 7 -6.23 -7.55 1.03
CA ASN A 7 -6.52 -7.35 2.44
C ASN A 7 -7.18 -6.00 2.75
N ILE A 8 -7.62 -5.25 1.73
CA ILE A 8 -8.30 -3.98 1.89
C ILE A 8 -9.73 -4.11 1.41
N THR A 9 -10.66 -3.68 2.25
CA THR A 9 -12.09 -3.65 1.96
C THR A 9 -12.58 -2.20 1.94
N LEU A 10 -13.30 -1.85 0.89
CA LEU A 10 -13.90 -0.52 0.74
C LEU A 10 -15.36 -0.58 1.13
N ASN A 11 -15.77 0.30 2.03
CA ASN A 11 -17.16 0.45 2.46
C ASN A 11 -17.78 1.71 1.84
N GLY A 12 -19.07 1.66 1.58
CA GLY A 12 -19.83 2.82 1.12
C GLY A 12 -19.57 3.25 -0.32
N ILE A 13 -18.96 2.38 -1.13
CA ILE A 13 -18.74 2.68 -2.54
C ILE A 13 -20.00 2.40 -3.37
N THR A 14 -20.21 3.20 -4.43
CA THR A 14 -21.27 2.97 -5.40
C THR A 14 -20.79 1.97 -6.44
N VAL A 15 -21.61 0.97 -6.74
CA VAL A 15 -21.33 0.02 -7.82
C VAL A 15 -22.32 0.24 -8.96
N ARG A 16 -21.85 0.09 -10.19
CA ARG A 16 -22.69 0.08 -11.38
C ARG A 16 -22.75 -1.33 -11.95
N LYS A 17 -23.94 -1.80 -12.24
CA LYS A 17 -24.15 -3.08 -12.90
C LYS A 17 -24.52 -2.84 -14.35
N CYS A 18 -23.83 -3.49 -15.26
CA CYS A 18 -24.21 -3.48 -16.67
C CYS A 18 -25.50 -4.28 -16.84
N LEU A 19 -26.51 -3.68 -17.46
CA LEU A 19 -27.80 -4.32 -17.69
C LEU A 19 -27.74 -5.42 -18.76
N GLU A 20 -26.75 -5.35 -19.65
CA GLU A 20 -26.60 -6.32 -20.75
C GLU A 20 -25.78 -7.55 -20.35
N CYS A 21 -24.62 -7.36 -19.69
CA CYS A 21 -23.70 -8.47 -19.37
C CYS A 21 -23.64 -8.81 -17.88
N GLY A 22 -24.29 -8.04 -17.00
CA GLY A 22 -24.33 -8.28 -15.56
C GLY A 22 -23.02 -7.97 -14.83
N VAL A 23 -22.00 -7.45 -15.52
CA VAL A 23 -20.73 -7.07 -14.91
C VAL A 23 -20.94 -5.96 -13.90
N VAL A 24 -20.38 -6.15 -12.70
CA VAL A 24 -20.41 -5.15 -11.62
C VAL A 24 -19.11 -4.36 -11.65
N MET A 25 -19.23 -3.04 -11.85
CA MET A 25 -18.09 -2.14 -11.84
C MET A 25 -18.18 -1.20 -10.64
N PRO A 26 -17.20 -1.23 -9.72
CA PRO A 26 -17.17 -0.28 -8.63
C PRO A 26 -16.82 1.11 -9.16
N LYS A 27 -17.52 2.12 -8.66
CA LYS A 27 -17.20 3.52 -8.92
C LYS A 27 -16.47 4.05 -7.70
N ILE A 28 -15.14 4.08 -7.79
CA ILE A 28 -14.29 4.61 -6.73
C ILE A 28 -14.08 6.10 -7.01
N ARG A 29 -14.57 6.94 -6.11
CA ARG A 29 -14.31 8.37 -6.13
C ARG A 29 -13.03 8.68 -5.40
N ASN A 30 -12.30 9.71 -5.85
CA ASN A 30 -11.06 10.14 -5.20
C ASN A 30 -10.09 8.99 -4.97
N ILE A 31 -9.77 8.25 -6.03
CA ILE A 31 -8.88 7.09 -5.96
C ILE A 31 -7.47 7.47 -5.47
N GLU A 32 -7.00 8.66 -5.82
CA GLU A 32 -5.70 9.17 -5.35
C GLU A 32 -5.71 9.37 -3.84
N GLY A 33 -6.75 9.97 -3.28
CA GLY A 33 -6.91 10.12 -1.84
C GLY A 33 -7.00 8.78 -1.12
N LEU A 34 -7.66 7.79 -1.73
CA LEU A 34 -7.69 6.41 -1.21
C LEU A 34 -6.28 5.81 -1.17
N HIS A 35 -5.54 5.92 -2.26
CA HIS A 35 -4.17 5.39 -2.33
C HIS A 35 -3.25 6.10 -1.34
N ASP A 36 -3.37 7.40 -1.18
CA ASP A 36 -2.57 8.17 -0.21
C ASP A 36 -2.88 7.75 1.23
N CYS A 37 -4.15 7.51 1.55
CA CYS A 37 -4.55 7.04 2.87
C CYS A 37 -4.01 5.63 3.16
N ILE A 38 -4.09 4.72 2.20
CA ILE A 38 -3.53 3.37 2.30
C ILE A 38 -2.01 3.44 2.46
N THR A 39 -1.34 4.27 1.66
CA THR A 39 0.12 4.46 1.73
C THR A 39 0.55 4.93 3.10
N ALA A 40 -0.12 5.95 3.64
CA ALA A 40 0.18 6.47 4.98
C ALA A 40 0.01 5.40 6.06
N PHE A 41 -1.03 4.58 5.97
CA PHE A 41 -1.23 3.47 6.89
C PHE A 41 -0.11 2.42 6.77
N LEU A 42 0.19 1.98 5.56
CA LEU A 42 1.19 0.93 5.33
C LEU A 42 2.59 1.35 5.80
N VAL A 43 2.95 2.61 5.57
CA VAL A 43 4.24 3.15 6.01
C VAL A 43 4.36 3.13 7.54
N LYS A 44 3.28 3.42 8.25
CA LYS A 44 3.27 3.53 9.72
C LYS A 44 2.98 2.23 10.44
N LYS A 45 2.46 1.21 9.77
CA LYS A 45 2.03 -0.02 10.45
C LYS A 45 3.18 -0.70 11.20
N GLU A 46 2.85 -1.33 12.31
CA GLU A 46 3.83 -2.04 13.14
C GLU A 46 4.31 -3.36 12.54
N GLU A 47 3.47 -4.01 11.73
CA GLU A 47 3.79 -5.27 11.09
C GLU A 47 4.71 -5.07 9.88
N ARG A 48 5.47 -6.11 9.54
CA ARG A 48 6.31 -6.13 8.35
C ARG A 48 5.45 -6.08 7.09
N LEU A 49 5.99 -5.49 6.04
CA LEU A 49 5.30 -5.38 4.75
C LEU A 49 5.15 -6.74 4.06
N ALA A 50 3.95 -7.02 3.56
CA ALA A 50 3.70 -8.16 2.70
C ALA A 50 4.18 -7.87 1.26
N PRO A 51 4.44 -8.90 0.43
CA PRO A 51 4.90 -8.71 -0.95
C PRO A 51 4.01 -7.79 -1.79
N ALA A 52 2.70 -7.95 -1.72
CA ALA A 52 1.75 -7.09 -2.44
C ALA A 52 1.80 -5.64 -1.97
N GLU A 53 2.07 -5.42 -0.70
CA GLU A 53 2.22 -4.08 -0.12
C GLU A 53 3.50 -3.39 -0.59
N ILE A 54 4.58 -4.14 -0.76
CA ILE A 54 5.83 -3.63 -1.33
C ILE A 54 5.59 -3.14 -2.76
N ILE A 55 4.89 -3.92 -3.57
CA ILE A 55 4.54 -3.55 -4.95
C ILE A 55 3.66 -2.30 -4.95
N PHE A 56 2.65 -2.25 -4.10
CA PHE A 56 1.74 -1.10 -3.99
C PHE A 56 2.50 0.18 -3.64
N LEU A 57 3.34 0.12 -2.61
CA LEU A 57 4.13 1.27 -2.15
C LEU A 57 5.13 1.74 -3.21
N ARG A 58 5.79 0.81 -3.89
CA ARG A 58 6.68 1.13 -5.00
C ARG A 58 5.94 1.90 -6.11
N LYS A 59 4.80 1.39 -6.51
CA LYS A 59 3.96 2.03 -7.54
C LYS A 59 3.43 3.39 -7.09
N SER A 60 3.18 3.58 -5.80
CA SER A 60 2.75 4.88 -5.27
C SER A 60 3.79 5.99 -5.46
N LEU A 61 5.07 5.60 -5.55
CA LEU A 61 6.16 6.52 -5.88
C LEU A 61 6.37 6.70 -7.39
N GLY A 62 5.62 5.98 -8.22
CA GLY A 62 5.81 5.96 -9.67
C GLY A 62 7.06 5.17 -10.11
N TRP A 63 7.56 4.27 -9.26
CA TRP A 63 8.79 3.54 -9.52
C TRP A 63 8.53 2.17 -10.14
N SER A 64 9.43 1.79 -11.06
CA SER A 64 9.59 0.40 -11.50
C SER A 64 10.39 -0.40 -10.47
N SER A 65 10.45 -1.74 -10.64
CA SER A 65 11.31 -2.59 -9.79
C SER A 65 12.79 -2.20 -9.92
N SER A 66 13.21 -1.77 -11.11
CA SER A 66 14.57 -1.26 -11.35
C SER A 66 14.85 0.03 -10.59
N ASP A 67 13.86 0.93 -10.52
CA ASP A 67 13.98 2.18 -9.78
C ASP A 67 14.13 1.91 -8.27
N LEU A 68 13.35 0.98 -7.73
CA LEU A 68 13.46 0.59 -6.34
C LEU A 68 14.85 0.00 -6.04
N ALA A 69 15.33 -0.90 -6.89
CA ALA A 69 16.66 -1.50 -6.75
C ALA A 69 17.75 -0.44 -6.74
N ARG A 70 17.67 0.52 -7.65
CA ARG A 70 18.65 1.62 -7.73
C ARG A 70 18.63 2.50 -6.48
N ASN A 71 17.44 2.86 -6.00
CA ASN A 71 17.30 3.72 -4.83
C ASN A 71 17.76 3.05 -3.53
N LEU A 72 17.62 1.73 -3.43
CA LEU A 72 18.12 0.94 -2.30
C LEU A 72 19.54 0.43 -2.51
N GLN A 73 20.14 0.67 -3.68
CA GLN A 73 21.48 0.20 -4.05
C GLN A 73 21.62 -1.33 -3.92
N ILE A 74 20.65 -2.05 -4.43
CA ILE A 74 20.58 -3.51 -4.43
C ILE A 74 20.32 -4.05 -5.82
N ASP A 75 20.46 -5.35 -5.99
CA ASP A 75 20.20 -6.03 -7.26
C ASP A 75 18.68 -6.10 -7.54
N LYS A 76 18.30 -5.90 -8.80
CA LYS A 76 16.91 -6.01 -9.25
C LYS A 76 16.32 -7.40 -8.97
N THR A 77 17.13 -8.45 -9.06
CA THR A 77 16.72 -9.82 -8.72
C THR A 77 16.25 -9.92 -7.27
N GLN A 78 16.88 -9.19 -6.37
CA GLN A 78 16.50 -9.16 -4.97
C GLN A 78 15.12 -8.52 -4.77
N VAL A 79 14.85 -7.41 -5.45
CA VAL A 79 13.51 -6.77 -5.45
C VAL A 79 12.46 -7.76 -5.96
N SER A 80 12.74 -8.46 -7.06
CA SER A 80 11.84 -9.46 -7.61
C SER A 80 11.52 -10.57 -6.61
N LYS A 81 12.52 -11.05 -5.87
CA LYS A 81 12.32 -12.06 -4.83
C LYS A 81 11.40 -11.57 -3.71
N TRP A 82 11.53 -10.32 -3.31
CA TRP A 82 10.65 -9.72 -2.30
C TRP A 82 9.22 -9.62 -2.80
N GLU A 83 9.04 -9.13 -4.02
CA GLU A 83 7.72 -8.92 -4.63
C GLU A 83 6.98 -10.22 -4.91
N HIS A 84 7.71 -11.34 -5.10
CA HIS A 84 7.13 -12.67 -5.29
C HIS A 84 7.05 -13.51 -4.00
N GLY A 85 7.43 -12.94 -2.88
CA GLY A 85 7.38 -13.63 -1.58
C GLY A 85 8.39 -14.76 -1.40
N ARG A 86 9.43 -14.81 -2.24
CA ARG A 86 10.47 -15.86 -2.17
C ARG A 86 11.48 -15.63 -1.05
N VAL A 87 11.77 -14.36 -0.78
CA VAL A 87 12.69 -13.91 0.27
C VAL A 87 12.04 -12.73 0.97
N GLU A 88 12.14 -12.68 2.27
CA GLU A 88 11.68 -11.54 3.07
C GLU A 88 12.68 -10.39 2.93
N MET A 89 12.14 -9.16 2.79
CA MET A 89 12.97 -7.95 2.79
C MET A 89 13.67 -7.82 4.15
N SER A 90 14.97 -7.46 4.15
CA SER A 90 15.65 -7.19 5.42
C SER A 90 15.00 -6.00 6.14
N LYS A 91 15.03 -6.03 7.46
CA LYS A 91 14.45 -4.95 8.27
C LYS A 91 15.05 -3.59 7.92
N SER A 92 16.36 -3.53 7.70
CA SER A 92 17.07 -2.31 7.32
C SER A 92 16.56 -1.74 5.99
N ASN A 93 16.40 -2.58 4.98
CA ASN A 93 15.87 -2.18 3.68
C ASN A 93 14.41 -1.73 3.78
N GLU A 94 13.60 -2.43 4.58
CA GLU A 94 12.21 -2.06 4.80
C GLU A 94 12.09 -0.70 5.47
N LEU A 95 12.86 -0.44 6.52
CA LEU A 95 12.86 0.85 7.21
C LEU A 95 13.32 1.98 6.30
N LEU A 96 14.36 1.75 5.50
CA LEU A 96 14.82 2.72 4.50
C LEU A 96 13.74 2.98 3.45
N PHE A 97 13.08 1.94 2.95
CA PHE A 97 12.00 2.06 1.98
C PHE A 97 10.83 2.88 2.55
N ARG A 98 10.41 2.59 3.77
CA ARG A 98 9.34 3.34 4.45
C ARG A 98 9.72 4.81 4.63
N GLU A 99 10.96 5.09 5.01
CA GLU A 99 11.47 6.46 5.16
C GLU A 99 11.42 7.23 3.84
N ILE A 100 11.84 6.61 2.75
CA ILE A 100 11.80 7.22 1.41
C ILE A 100 10.35 7.57 1.03
N ILE A 101 9.42 6.65 1.27
CA ILE A 101 7.99 6.88 0.97
C ILE A 101 7.44 8.00 1.85
N ALA A 102 7.73 7.98 3.14
CA ALA A 102 7.25 9.00 4.08
C ALA A 102 7.69 10.40 3.66
N ARG A 103 8.94 10.55 3.23
CA ARG A 103 9.47 11.82 2.74
C ARG A 103 8.84 12.21 1.40
N GLY A 104 8.75 11.27 0.46
CA GLY A 104 8.18 11.52 -0.86
C GLY A 104 6.70 11.87 -0.84
N LYS A 105 5.95 11.30 0.09
CA LYS A 105 4.50 11.55 0.29
C LYS A 105 4.21 12.57 1.39
N LYS A 106 5.24 13.17 2.00
CA LYS A 106 5.10 14.16 3.08
C LYS A 106 4.29 13.65 4.26
N ILE A 107 4.51 12.40 4.64
CA ILE A 107 3.88 11.78 5.81
C ILE A 107 4.67 12.22 7.06
N MET A 108 4.15 13.19 7.78
CA MET A 108 4.87 13.85 8.88
C MET A 108 4.82 13.07 10.19
N ASP A 109 3.84 12.21 10.37
CA ASP A 109 3.62 11.44 11.60
C ASP A 109 4.20 10.02 11.52
N TYR A 110 5.15 9.79 10.63
CA TYR A 110 5.89 8.54 10.55
C TYR A 110 7.02 8.52 11.58
N HIS A 111 7.03 7.50 12.41
CA HIS A 111 8.08 7.24 13.40
C HIS A 111 8.71 5.88 13.11
N ARG A 112 9.98 5.88 12.75
CA ARG A 112 10.72 4.67 12.39
C ARG A 112 10.74 3.65 13.53
N GLU A 113 10.76 4.11 14.76
CA GLU A 113 10.81 3.27 15.95
C GLU A 113 9.56 2.41 16.12
N ASP A 114 8.43 2.89 15.60
CA ASP A 114 7.14 2.21 15.70
C ASP A 114 6.84 1.29 14.53
N ALA A 115 7.51 1.51 13.40
CA ALA A 115 7.26 0.75 12.18
C ALA A 115 7.99 -0.60 12.18
N ALA A 116 7.38 -1.59 11.57
CA ALA A 116 7.98 -2.91 11.32
C ALA A 116 8.51 -3.62 12.57
N ARG A 117 7.91 -3.36 13.75
CA ARG A 117 8.29 -4.00 15.02
C ARG A 117 7.80 -5.43 15.13
N LYS A 118 6.68 -5.74 14.52
CA LYS A 118 6.01 -7.03 14.62
C LYS A 118 6.19 -7.84 13.35
N ALA A 119 6.24 -9.14 13.47
CA ALA A 119 6.22 -10.04 12.33
C ALA A 119 5.00 -9.77 11.45
N ALA A 120 5.11 -10.07 10.15
CA ALA A 120 3.99 -9.93 9.23
C ALA A 120 2.83 -10.82 9.70
N SER A 121 1.66 -10.26 9.78
CA SER A 121 0.44 -10.95 10.18
C SER A 121 -0.68 -10.66 9.18
N ALA A 122 -1.62 -11.59 9.09
CA ALA A 122 -2.82 -11.37 8.30
C ALA A 122 -3.67 -10.29 8.98
N PHE A 123 -3.92 -9.21 8.30
CA PHE A 123 -4.83 -8.16 8.75
C PHE A 123 -5.68 -7.70 7.57
N ARG A 124 -6.79 -7.06 7.88
CA ARG A 124 -7.68 -6.50 6.87
C ARG A 124 -8.01 -5.05 7.22
N LEU A 125 -7.83 -4.18 6.25
CA LEU A 125 -8.23 -2.78 6.36
C LEU A 125 -9.62 -2.58 5.81
N PHE A 126 -10.41 -1.81 6.54
CA PHE A 126 -11.70 -1.32 6.09
C PHE A 126 -11.59 0.19 5.89
N MET A 127 -11.83 0.63 4.66
CA MET A 127 -11.75 2.03 4.28
C MET A 127 -13.15 2.54 3.99
N GLU A 128 -13.49 3.70 4.51
CA GLU A 128 -14.77 4.37 4.23
C GLU A 128 -14.54 5.82 3.80
N MET A 129 -15.48 6.32 3.03
CA MET A 129 -15.48 7.72 2.60
C MET A 129 -16.36 8.53 3.56
N ASP A 130 -15.81 9.61 4.08
CA ASP A 130 -16.56 10.51 4.95
C ASP A 130 -17.43 11.52 4.16
N GLN A 131 -18.15 12.41 4.89
CA GLN A 131 -19.03 13.39 4.30
C GLN A 131 -18.30 14.42 3.43
N ASP A 132 -17.04 14.69 3.73
CA ASP A 132 -16.19 15.61 2.97
C ASP A 132 -15.55 14.93 1.75
N ARG A 133 -15.92 13.68 1.47
CA ARG A 133 -15.41 12.83 0.39
C ARG A 133 -13.93 12.46 0.53
N GLU A 134 -13.47 12.36 1.76
CA GLU A 134 -12.13 11.88 2.09
C GLU A 134 -12.18 10.45 2.61
N TRP A 135 -11.13 9.68 2.32
CA TRP A 135 -10.99 8.32 2.80
C TRP A 135 -10.38 8.29 4.19
N LYS A 136 -10.95 7.45 5.05
CA LYS A 136 -10.45 7.20 6.41
C LYS A 136 -10.58 5.72 6.77
N LEU A 137 -9.87 5.31 7.81
CA LEU A 137 -10.04 3.98 8.36
C LEU A 137 -11.42 3.88 9.01
N ALA A 138 -12.16 2.83 8.65
CA ALA A 138 -13.41 2.50 9.30
C ALA A 138 -13.14 2.07 10.75
N ALA A 139 -13.92 2.60 11.66
CA ALA A 139 -13.78 2.28 13.07
C ALA A 139 -14.18 0.82 13.39
#